data_f9f9b4415c797c484e5a7b5606519bf1
#
_entry.id   f9f9b4415c797c484e5a7b5606519bf1
#
_cell.length_a   1.000
_cell.length_b   1.000
_cell.length_c   1.000
_cell.angle_alpha   90.00
_cell.angle_beta   90.00
_cell.angle_gamma   90.00
#
_symmetry.space_group_name_H-M   'P 1'
#
loop_
_entity.id
_entity.type
_entity.pdbx_description
1 polymer ?
#
loop_
_entity_poly.entity_id
_entity_poly.type
_entity_poly.pdbx_seq_one_letter_code
_entity_poly.pdbx_strand_id
1 'polypeptide(L)'
;MAVATLANEHAVEDLKLLLFTLELWNPVPPAVYIYTDSKTAASIEAIPYKGKKALLKDALNAYTGLNRSQMELMQGKTFPTVFADFCAEKTRLIGWALAEEQLAGRSGAYFCDADICHLGPLPLVNDHIRLALSPHMIRERDSLRYGVYNAGFLFIRDIEITTKWLELCATSRFFEQGCLEDLCSWVIAKWPSGFTTFPKQVNYGWWRLWQGNLTPDLLQAEWRIGRKEGFCGLTVAGEPLQSIHTHWSDQKDPSVYRFNQWIFGQLKKLVSVKKTKALLSFLEHQHRFLKIA
;
A
#
# COMPACT_ATOMS: atom_id res chain seq x y z
N MET A 1 7.61 6.08 -13.57
CA MET A 1 7.38 5.13 -12.44
C MET A 1 5.94 4.71 -12.47
N ALA A 2 5.66 3.46 -12.13
CA ALA A 2 4.32 2.91 -12.10
C ALA A 2 3.93 2.46 -10.68
N VAL A 3 2.62 2.34 -10.46
CA VAL A 3 2.01 1.75 -9.26
C VAL A 3 1.14 0.58 -9.69
N ALA A 4 1.26 -0.54 -8.99
CA ALA A 4 0.43 -1.72 -9.14
C ALA A 4 -0.47 -1.86 -7.91
N THR A 5 -1.75 -2.20 -8.07
CA THR A 5 -2.70 -2.37 -6.97
C THR A 5 -3.79 -3.40 -7.29
N LEU A 6 -4.26 -4.12 -6.28
CA LEU A 6 -5.42 -5.02 -6.38
C LEU A 6 -6.67 -4.29 -5.91
N ALA A 7 -7.77 -4.44 -6.63
CA ALA A 7 -9.04 -3.86 -6.20
C ALA A 7 -10.24 -4.71 -6.67
N ASN A 8 -10.96 -5.27 -5.71
CA ASN A 8 -12.28 -5.85 -5.90
C ASN A 8 -13.37 -4.88 -5.43
N GLU A 9 -14.63 -5.31 -5.40
CA GLU A 9 -15.78 -4.48 -4.99
C GLU A 9 -15.63 -3.86 -3.60
N HIS A 10 -14.90 -4.50 -2.67
CA HIS A 10 -14.70 -4.01 -1.30
C HIS A 10 -13.64 -2.92 -1.22
N ALA A 11 -12.75 -2.83 -2.21
CA ALA A 11 -11.62 -1.89 -2.24
C ALA A 11 -11.88 -0.64 -3.11
N VAL A 12 -13.03 -0.51 -3.76
CA VAL A 12 -13.31 0.60 -4.71
C VAL A 12 -13.19 1.97 -4.04
N GLU A 13 -13.71 2.12 -2.83
CA GLU A 13 -13.66 3.41 -2.12
C GLU A 13 -12.22 3.75 -1.68
N ASP A 14 -11.46 2.77 -1.20
CA ASP A 14 -10.06 2.95 -0.84
C ASP A 14 -9.23 3.27 -2.10
N LEU A 15 -9.48 2.57 -3.21
CA LEU A 15 -8.84 2.86 -4.50
C LEU A 15 -9.09 4.29 -5.00
N LYS A 16 -10.30 4.84 -4.80
CA LYS A 16 -10.58 6.25 -5.13
C LYS A 16 -9.64 7.19 -4.39
N LEU A 17 -9.40 6.94 -3.11
CA LEU A 17 -8.50 7.74 -2.30
C LEU A 17 -7.04 7.55 -2.73
N LEU A 18 -6.61 6.31 -2.99
CA LEU A 18 -5.27 6.03 -3.51
C LEU A 18 -5.01 6.82 -4.80
N LEU A 19 -5.89 6.71 -5.81
CA LEU A 19 -5.75 7.41 -7.09
C LEU A 19 -5.76 8.93 -6.93
N PHE A 20 -6.67 9.47 -6.12
CA PHE A 20 -6.73 10.89 -5.82
C PHE A 20 -5.42 11.38 -5.19
N THR A 21 -4.88 10.65 -4.20
CA THR A 21 -3.66 11.09 -3.51
C THR A 21 -2.41 10.90 -4.35
N LEU A 22 -2.32 9.88 -5.21
CA LEU A 22 -1.26 9.76 -6.22
C LEU A 22 -1.25 10.97 -7.17
N GLU A 23 -2.41 11.39 -7.65
CA GLU A 23 -2.53 12.58 -8.51
C GLU A 23 -2.19 13.87 -7.74
N LEU A 24 -2.66 14.00 -6.51
CA LEU A 24 -2.47 15.20 -5.70
C LEU A 24 -1.00 15.49 -5.40
N TRP A 25 -0.22 14.47 -5.09
CA TRP A 25 1.14 14.65 -4.61
C TRP A 25 2.21 14.52 -5.68
N ASN A 26 1.95 13.84 -6.80
CA ASN A 26 2.93 13.68 -7.87
C ASN A 26 2.67 14.70 -8.99
N PRO A 27 3.65 15.56 -9.34
CA PRO A 27 3.50 16.53 -10.43
C PRO A 27 3.12 15.89 -11.76
N VAL A 28 3.69 14.71 -12.03
CA VAL A 28 3.30 13.82 -13.12
C VAL A 28 2.71 12.57 -12.46
N PRO A 29 1.39 12.35 -12.56
CA PRO A 29 0.77 11.17 -11.98
C PRO A 29 1.37 9.88 -12.56
N PRO A 30 1.73 8.88 -11.72
CA PRO A 30 2.29 7.63 -12.20
C PRO A 30 1.29 6.85 -13.05
N ALA A 31 1.75 5.93 -13.91
CA ALA A 31 0.87 4.93 -14.48
C ALA A 31 0.38 3.99 -13.37
N VAL A 32 -0.90 3.63 -13.38
CA VAL A 32 -1.49 2.69 -12.41
C VAL A 32 -2.00 1.45 -13.12
N TYR A 33 -1.52 0.29 -12.69
CA TYR A 33 -1.89 -1.04 -13.17
C TYR A 33 -2.75 -1.73 -12.12
N ILE A 34 -3.95 -2.17 -12.50
CA ILE A 34 -4.97 -2.64 -11.56
C ILE A 34 -5.44 -4.03 -11.98
N TYR A 35 -5.29 -5.01 -11.07
CA TYR A 35 -6.04 -6.27 -11.19
C TYR A 35 -7.39 -6.09 -10.51
N THR A 36 -8.44 -6.48 -11.23
CA THR A 36 -9.82 -6.43 -10.74
C THR A 36 -10.62 -7.60 -11.28
N ASP A 37 -11.86 -7.74 -10.85
CA ASP A 37 -12.84 -8.67 -11.38
C ASP A 37 -13.77 -7.97 -12.39
N SER A 38 -14.40 -8.77 -13.26
CA SER A 38 -15.27 -8.28 -14.32
C SER A 38 -16.48 -7.48 -13.81
N LYS A 39 -16.98 -7.80 -12.61
CA LYS A 39 -18.11 -7.11 -11.97
C LYS A 39 -17.74 -5.70 -11.51
N THR A 40 -16.51 -5.56 -10.99
CA THR A 40 -16.00 -4.30 -10.40
C THR A 40 -15.37 -3.37 -11.46
N ALA A 41 -14.92 -3.91 -12.58
CA ALA A 41 -14.15 -3.19 -13.60
C ALA A 41 -14.78 -1.86 -14.05
N ALA A 42 -16.07 -1.84 -14.35
CA ALA A 42 -16.77 -0.63 -14.79
C ALA A 42 -16.74 0.49 -13.72
N SER A 43 -16.92 0.14 -12.45
CA SER A 43 -16.83 1.08 -11.33
C SER A 43 -15.43 1.68 -11.20
N ILE A 44 -14.38 0.88 -11.42
CA ILE A 44 -12.99 1.35 -11.37
C ILE A 44 -12.67 2.21 -12.59
N GLU A 45 -13.14 1.84 -13.77
CA GLU A 45 -12.97 2.66 -14.99
C GLU A 45 -13.55 4.06 -14.83
N ALA A 46 -14.69 4.18 -14.14
CA ALA A 46 -15.35 5.45 -13.88
C ALA A 46 -14.62 6.36 -12.88
N ILE A 47 -13.63 5.85 -12.11
CA ILE A 47 -12.87 6.69 -11.17
C ILE A 47 -11.99 7.66 -11.98
N PRO A 48 -12.12 9.00 -11.80
CA PRO A 48 -11.26 9.97 -12.47
C PRO A 48 -9.79 9.78 -12.06
N TYR A 49 -8.90 9.84 -13.05
CA TYR A 49 -7.46 9.83 -12.83
C TYR A 49 -6.74 10.42 -14.06
N LYS A 50 -5.84 11.38 -13.85
CA LYS A 50 -5.14 12.07 -14.95
C LYS A 50 -3.99 11.26 -15.55
N GLY A 51 -3.43 10.31 -14.79
CA GLY A 51 -2.39 9.42 -15.29
C GLY A 51 -2.95 8.27 -16.14
N LYS A 52 -2.06 7.42 -16.67
CA LYS A 52 -2.46 6.15 -17.31
C LYS A 52 -3.08 5.24 -16.25
N LYS A 53 -4.27 4.71 -16.52
CA LYS A 53 -4.94 3.68 -15.72
C LYS A 53 -5.16 2.47 -16.62
N ALA A 54 -4.51 1.35 -16.32
CA ALA A 54 -4.62 0.09 -17.06
C ALA A 54 -5.23 -0.98 -16.14
N LEU A 55 -6.28 -1.67 -16.62
CA LEU A 55 -7.00 -2.69 -15.88
C LEU A 55 -6.87 -4.04 -16.56
N LEU A 56 -6.58 -5.09 -15.77
CA LEU A 56 -6.86 -6.46 -16.17
C LEU A 56 -8.14 -6.90 -15.44
N LYS A 57 -9.24 -6.95 -16.22
CA LYS A 57 -10.63 -6.91 -15.72
C LYS A 57 -11.17 -8.25 -15.23
N ASP A 58 -10.44 -9.34 -15.43
CA ASP A 58 -10.84 -10.70 -15.09
C ASP A 58 -9.85 -11.40 -14.15
N ALA A 59 -8.76 -10.74 -13.82
CA ALA A 59 -7.69 -11.30 -13.02
C ALA A 59 -8.15 -11.76 -11.63
N LEU A 60 -9.16 -11.11 -11.05
CA LEU A 60 -9.70 -11.42 -9.74
C LEU A 60 -11.06 -12.14 -9.77
N ASN A 61 -11.52 -12.64 -10.93
CA ASN A 61 -12.83 -13.29 -11.05
C ASN A 61 -13.02 -14.48 -10.11
N ALA A 62 -11.94 -15.22 -9.81
CA ALA A 62 -11.98 -16.33 -8.86
C ALA A 62 -12.34 -15.92 -7.42
N TYR A 63 -12.23 -14.63 -7.10
CA TYR A 63 -12.42 -14.07 -5.76
C TYR A 63 -13.67 -13.18 -5.66
N THR A 64 -14.44 -13.05 -6.75
CA THR A 64 -15.62 -12.18 -6.82
C THR A 64 -16.68 -12.58 -5.79
N GLY A 65 -17.17 -11.60 -5.03
CA GLY A 65 -18.21 -11.80 -4.01
C GLY A 65 -17.71 -12.43 -2.70
N LEU A 66 -16.43 -12.73 -2.59
CA LEU A 66 -15.84 -13.29 -1.38
C LEU A 66 -15.22 -12.18 -0.52
N ASN A 67 -15.53 -12.18 0.77
CA ASN A 67 -14.80 -11.36 1.74
C ASN A 67 -13.59 -12.15 2.30
N ARG A 68 -12.70 -11.43 2.99
CA ARG A 68 -11.47 -12.01 3.56
C ARG A 68 -11.73 -13.22 4.43
N SER A 69 -12.69 -13.15 5.36
CA SER A 69 -12.99 -14.26 6.29
C SER A 69 -13.46 -15.51 5.55
N GLN A 70 -14.25 -15.36 4.48
CA GLN A 70 -14.66 -16.49 3.63
C GLN A 70 -13.45 -17.08 2.90
N MET A 71 -12.60 -16.24 2.30
CA MET A 71 -11.40 -16.70 1.59
C MET A 71 -10.39 -17.40 2.51
N GLU A 72 -10.24 -16.98 3.76
CA GLU A 72 -9.35 -17.62 4.74
C GLU A 72 -9.84 -19.01 5.16
N LEU A 73 -11.14 -19.30 5.08
CA LEU A 73 -11.73 -20.59 5.41
C LEU A 73 -11.79 -21.58 4.23
N MET A 74 -11.66 -21.08 3.00
CA MET A 74 -11.76 -21.91 1.80
C MET A 74 -10.38 -22.44 1.39
N GLN A 75 -10.34 -23.72 0.95
CA GLN A 75 -9.14 -24.33 0.39
C GLN A 75 -8.72 -23.60 -0.88
N GLY A 76 -7.48 -23.15 -0.94
CA GLY A 76 -6.89 -22.50 -2.10
C GLY A 76 -6.59 -23.49 -3.25
N LYS A 77 -6.41 -22.96 -4.44
CA LYS A 77 -6.02 -23.74 -5.63
C LYS A 77 -4.52 -24.02 -5.65
N THR A 78 -3.70 -23.06 -5.27
CA THR A 78 -2.23 -23.11 -5.32
C THR A 78 -1.64 -23.10 -3.91
N PHE A 79 -2.19 -22.27 -3.05
CA PHE A 79 -1.73 -22.07 -1.66
C PHE A 79 -2.77 -22.62 -0.67
N PRO A 80 -2.46 -22.68 0.64
CA PRO A 80 -3.34 -23.30 1.63
C PRO A 80 -4.77 -22.77 1.67
N THR A 81 -4.97 -21.48 1.40
CA THR A 81 -6.30 -20.83 1.40
C THR A 81 -6.52 -20.00 0.16
N VAL A 82 -7.79 -19.76 -0.19
CA VAL A 82 -8.17 -18.82 -1.26
C VAL A 82 -7.63 -17.43 -0.99
N PHE A 83 -7.54 -17.02 0.29
CA PHE A 83 -6.95 -15.72 0.64
C PHE A 83 -5.44 -15.68 0.35
N ALA A 84 -4.72 -16.78 0.56
CA ALA A 84 -3.32 -16.88 0.19
C ALA A 84 -3.12 -16.82 -1.34
N ASP A 85 -3.99 -17.48 -2.11
CA ASP A 85 -4.03 -17.35 -3.57
C ASP A 85 -4.27 -15.92 -4.00
N PHE A 86 -5.25 -15.22 -3.40
CA PHE A 86 -5.56 -13.82 -3.67
C PHE A 86 -4.37 -12.91 -3.36
N CYS A 87 -3.72 -13.07 -2.21
CA CYS A 87 -2.54 -12.27 -1.84
C CYS A 87 -1.37 -12.50 -2.81
N ALA A 88 -1.18 -13.72 -3.31
CA ALA A 88 -0.14 -14.04 -4.28
C ALA A 88 -0.36 -13.39 -5.66
N GLU A 89 -1.59 -12.93 -5.99
CA GLU A 89 -1.83 -12.15 -7.22
C GLU A 89 -1.02 -10.84 -7.27
N LYS A 90 -0.58 -10.30 -6.12
CA LYS A 90 0.35 -9.15 -6.07
C LYS A 90 1.59 -9.40 -6.92
N THR A 91 2.16 -10.60 -6.85
CA THR A 91 3.38 -10.95 -7.59
C THR A 91 3.16 -10.92 -9.09
N ARG A 92 2.04 -11.47 -9.58
CA ARG A 92 1.67 -11.51 -10.99
C ARG A 92 1.35 -10.12 -11.53
N LEU A 93 0.61 -9.34 -10.75
CA LEU A 93 0.28 -7.96 -11.07
C LEU A 93 1.53 -7.09 -11.24
N ILE A 94 2.47 -7.18 -10.30
CA ILE A 94 3.73 -6.42 -10.38
C ILE A 94 4.52 -6.89 -11.60
N GLY A 95 4.58 -8.20 -11.86
CA GLY A 95 5.22 -8.75 -13.07
C GLY A 95 4.63 -8.18 -14.36
N TRP A 96 3.29 -8.08 -14.46
CA TRP A 96 2.63 -7.44 -15.59
C TRP A 96 2.98 -5.94 -15.68
N ALA A 97 2.92 -5.19 -14.57
CA ALA A 97 3.27 -3.78 -14.54
C ALA A 97 4.73 -3.54 -14.99
N LEU A 98 5.67 -4.39 -14.55
CA LEU A 98 7.08 -4.32 -14.96
C LEU A 98 7.27 -4.57 -16.46
N ALA A 99 6.57 -5.56 -17.02
CA ALA A 99 6.63 -5.86 -18.44
C ALA A 99 6.13 -4.67 -19.29
N GLU A 100 5.00 -4.08 -18.91
CA GLU A 100 4.44 -2.88 -19.55
C GLU A 100 5.37 -1.65 -19.44
N GLU A 101 5.99 -1.44 -18.28
CA GLU A 101 6.93 -0.36 -18.07
C GLU A 101 8.22 -0.55 -18.88
N GLN A 102 8.71 -1.77 -18.98
CA GLN A 102 9.88 -2.10 -19.80
C GLN A 102 9.62 -1.83 -21.30
N LEU A 103 8.45 -2.20 -21.82
CA LEU A 103 8.04 -1.86 -23.18
C LEU A 103 7.98 -0.34 -23.41
N ALA A 104 7.71 0.43 -22.38
CA ALA A 104 7.70 1.90 -22.42
C ALA A 104 9.07 2.54 -22.12
N GLY A 105 10.16 1.76 -22.05
CA GLY A 105 11.51 2.24 -21.76
C GLY A 105 11.72 2.72 -20.32
N ARG A 106 10.87 2.28 -19.38
CA ARG A 106 10.94 2.60 -17.96
C ARG A 106 11.25 1.36 -17.14
N SER A 107 11.71 1.52 -15.91
CA SER A 107 12.06 0.41 -15.04
C SER A 107 11.52 0.59 -13.62
N GLY A 108 11.00 -0.50 -13.06
CA GLY A 108 10.52 -0.57 -11.70
C GLY A 108 9.06 -0.15 -11.53
N ALA A 109 8.40 -0.82 -10.60
CA ALA A 109 7.04 -0.56 -10.18
C ALA A 109 6.92 -0.62 -8.66
N TYR A 110 6.10 0.28 -8.11
CA TYR A 110 5.61 0.17 -6.74
C TYR A 110 4.41 -0.76 -6.72
N PHE A 111 4.28 -1.52 -5.64
CA PHE A 111 3.01 -2.06 -5.23
C PHE A 111 2.46 -1.21 -4.08
N CYS A 112 1.19 -0.86 -4.16
CA CYS A 112 0.45 -0.20 -3.09
C CYS A 112 -0.86 -0.95 -2.86
N ASP A 113 -1.14 -1.36 -1.63
CA ASP A 113 -2.50 -1.79 -1.28
C ASP A 113 -3.47 -0.61 -1.51
N ALA A 114 -4.69 -0.90 -1.91
CA ALA A 114 -5.68 0.11 -2.31
C ALA A 114 -6.04 1.10 -1.17
N ASP A 115 -5.84 0.69 0.08
CA ASP A 115 -6.11 1.46 1.31
C ASP A 115 -4.94 2.33 1.77
N ILE A 116 -3.93 2.53 0.92
CA ILE A 116 -2.84 3.48 1.17
C ILE A 116 -3.24 4.89 0.73
N CYS A 117 -3.11 5.83 1.66
CA CYS A 117 -3.28 7.26 1.40
C CYS A 117 -1.92 7.95 1.39
N HIS A 118 -1.53 8.51 0.23
CA HIS A 118 -0.31 9.29 0.13
C HIS A 118 -0.49 10.68 0.75
N LEU A 119 0.55 11.14 1.45
CA LEU A 119 0.66 12.47 2.09
C LEU A 119 1.84 13.28 1.54
N GLY A 120 2.52 12.71 0.56
CA GLY A 120 3.63 13.25 -0.20
C GLY A 120 3.82 12.47 -1.50
N PRO A 121 4.81 12.85 -2.33
CA PRO A 121 5.11 12.14 -3.57
C PRO A 121 5.61 10.73 -3.29
N LEU A 122 5.55 9.85 -4.30
CA LEU A 122 6.20 8.53 -4.22
C LEU A 122 7.69 8.71 -3.88
N PRO A 123 8.23 7.90 -2.96
CA PRO A 123 9.65 7.97 -2.62
C PRO A 123 10.52 7.68 -3.85
N LEU A 124 11.66 8.34 -3.96
CA LEU A 124 12.62 8.03 -5.02
C LEU A 124 13.43 6.80 -4.62
N VAL A 125 13.60 5.87 -5.56
CA VAL A 125 14.43 4.68 -5.39
C VAL A 125 15.61 4.76 -6.37
N ASN A 126 16.83 4.64 -5.85
CA ASN A 126 18.06 4.70 -6.65
C ASN A 126 18.10 3.57 -7.69
N ASP A 127 18.75 3.82 -8.82
CA ASP A 127 18.72 2.90 -9.97
C ASP A 127 19.37 1.53 -9.72
N HIS A 128 20.30 1.44 -8.79
CA HIS A 128 20.91 0.16 -8.41
C HIS A 128 20.03 -0.70 -7.50
N ILE A 129 19.02 -0.10 -6.86
CA ILE A 129 18.09 -0.84 -5.99
C ILE A 129 17.12 -1.66 -6.83
N ARG A 130 17.04 -2.95 -6.52
CA ARG A 130 16.17 -3.94 -7.18
C ARG A 130 14.90 -4.22 -6.38
N LEU A 131 15.00 -4.15 -5.05
CA LEU A 131 13.91 -4.37 -4.10
C LEU A 131 13.98 -3.33 -2.99
N ALA A 132 12.86 -2.65 -2.71
CA ALA A 132 12.71 -1.86 -1.49
C ALA A 132 11.45 -2.29 -0.74
N LEU A 133 11.56 -2.55 0.56
CA LEU A 133 10.47 -3.04 1.41
C LEU A 133 10.15 -2.05 2.52
N SER A 134 8.88 -1.98 2.90
CA SER A 134 8.42 -1.20 4.04
C SER A 134 8.57 -1.99 5.34
N PRO A 135 9.26 -1.46 6.37
CA PRO A 135 9.35 -2.13 7.66
C PRO A 135 7.97 -2.14 8.35
N HIS A 136 7.58 -3.29 8.89
CA HIS A 136 6.30 -3.46 9.58
C HIS A 136 6.26 -2.67 10.91
N MET A 137 7.39 -2.56 11.59
CA MET A 137 7.56 -1.81 12.86
C MET A 137 6.65 -2.31 13.99
N ILE A 138 6.50 -3.62 14.09
CA ILE A 138 5.74 -4.32 15.14
C ILE A 138 6.66 -5.03 16.12
N ARG A 139 6.10 -5.48 17.26
CA ARG A 139 6.84 -6.22 18.29
C ARG A 139 7.45 -7.50 17.72
N GLU A 140 8.57 -7.93 18.27
CA GLU A 140 9.28 -9.14 17.84
C GLU A 140 8.37 -10.37 17.78
N ARG A 141 7.58 -10.63 18.83
CA ARG A 141 6.62 -11.74 18.87
C ARG A 141 5.61 -11.71 17.71
N ASP A 142 5.20 -10.51 17.30
CA ASP A 142 4.26 -10.31 16.19
C ASP A 142 4.99 -10.45 14.85
N SER A 143 6.27 -10.01 14.77
CA SER A 143 7.11 -10.19 13.59
C SER A 143 7.42 -11.67 13.30
N LEU A 144 7.56 -12.50 14.32
CA LEU A 144 7.72 -13.95 14.14
C LEU A 144 6.53 -14.57 13.40
N ARG A 145 5.34 -14.01 13.56
CA ARG A 145 4.12 -14.45 12.89
C ARG A 145 3.91 -13.77 11.54
N TYR A 146 3.99 -12.44 11.51
CA TYR A 146 3.55 -11.64 10.37
C TYR A 146 4.66 -11.17 9.44
N GLY A 147 5.93 -11.32 9.84
CA GLY A 147 7.09 -10.80 9.10
C GLY A 147 7.53 -9.42 9.57
N VAL A 148 8.80 -9.09 9.35
CA VAL A 148 9.38 -7.77 9.68
C VAL A 148 9.08 -6.71 8.63
N TYR A 149 8.61 -7.13 7.45
CA TYR A 149 8.18 -6.24 6.37
C TYR A 149 6.69 -6.33 6.15
N ASN A 150 6.08 -5.21 5.72
CA ASN A 150 4.68 -5.16 5.32
C ASN A 150 4.58 -5.18 3.79
N ALA A 151 3.79 -6.11 3.25
CA ALA A 151 3.62 -6.31 1.81
C ALA A 151 2.69 -5.29 1.13
N GLY A 152 2.11 -4.35 1.89
CA GLY A 152 1.18 -3.37 1.36
C GLY A 152 1.85 -2.22 0.60
N PHE A 153 3.16 -2.00 0.82
CA PHE A 153 3.93 -1.01 0.06
C PHE A 153 5.36 -1.50 -0.16
N LEU A 154 5.72 -1.69 -1.41
CA LEU A 154 7.07 -2.11 -1.80
C LEU A 154 7.41 -1.60 -3.22
N PHE A 155 8.68 -1.72 -3.58
CA PHE A 155 9.18 -1.41 -4.94
C PHE A 155 9.98 -2.59 -5.46
N ILE A 156 9.73 -2.96 -6.72
CA ILE A 156 10.47 -4.01 -7.44
C ILE A 156 10.91 -3.45 -8.80
N ARG A 157 12.15 -3.77 -9.20
CA ARG A 157 12.69 -3.35 -10.49
C ARG A 157 12.77 -4.47 -11.51
N ASP A 158 12.96 -5.71 -11.09
CA ASP A 158 13.17 -6.86 -11.96
C ASP A 158 12.06 -7.91 -11.82
N ILE A 159 11.56 -8.39 -12.96
CA ILE A 159 10.50 -9.39 -13.02
C ILE A 159 10.89 -10.71 -12.33
N GLU A 160 12.17 -11.04 -12.33
CA GLU A 160 12.70 -12.24 -11.66
C GLU A 160 12.42 -12.24 -10.14
N ILE A 161 12.39 -11.05 -9.52
CA ILE A 161 12.06 -10.90 -8.11
C ILE A 161 10.60 -11.30 -7.86
N THR A 162 9.68 -10.96 -8.77
CA THR A 162 8.27 -11.34 -8.64
C THR A 162 8.07 -12.85 -8.78
N THR A 163 8.81 -13.49 -9.69
CA THR A 163 8.82 -14.94 -9.86
C THR A 163 9.34 -15.62 -8.59
N LYS A 164 10.47 -15.14 -8.04
CA LYS A 164 11.03 -15.68 -6.80
C LYS A 164 10.10 -15.48 -5.61
N TRP A 165 9.45 -14.32 -5.53
CA TRP A 165 8.48 -14.07 -4.45
C TRP A 165 7.30 -15.03 -4.52
N LEU A 166 6.75 -15.29 -5.73
CA LEU A 166 5.68 -16.28 -5.91
C LEU A 166 6.10 -17.69 -5.47
N GLU A 167 7.34 -18.12 -5.80
CA GLU A 167 7.88 -19.40 -5.34
C GLU A 167 7.93 -19.48 -3.81
N LEU A 168 8.43 -18.42 -3.16
CA LEU A 168 8.56 -18.36 -1.70
C LEU A 168 7.20 -18.32 -0.98
N CYS A 169 6.12 -17.87 -1.64
CA CYS A 169 4.78 -17.93 -1.07
C CYS A 169 4.33 -19.36 -0.72
N ALA A 170 4.87 -20.38 -1.38
CA ALA A 170 4.53 -21.78 -1.13
C ALA A 170 4.91 -22.27 0.28
N THR A 171 5.94 -21.68 0.88
CA THR A 171 6.44 -22.01 2.22
C THR A 171 6.30 -20.85 3.21
N SER A 172 5.57 -19.83 2.83
CA SER A 172 5.40 -18.63 3.64
C SER A 172 4.60 -18.91 4.91
N ARG A 173 5.07 -18.41 6.05
CA ARG A 173 4.39 -18.53 7.33
C ARG A 173 3.15 -17.63 7.47
N PHE A 174 3.02 -16.61 6.61
CA PHE A 174 1.88 -15.69 6.61
C PHE A 174 1.68 -15.09 5.23
N PHE A 175 0.80 -15.71 4.45
CA PHE A 175 0.45 -15.32 3.08
C PHE A 175 1.70 -14.94 2.24
N GLU A 176 1.62 -13.92 1.40
CA GLU A 176 2.75 -13.41 0.60
C GLU A 176 3.75 -12.58 1.42
N GLN A 177 3.33 -12.10 2.58
CA GLN A 177 4.14 -11.21 3.43
C GLN A 177 5.19 -11.95 4.25
N GLY A 178 4.84 -13.14 4.77
CA GLY A 178 5.70 -13.88 5.71
C GLY A 178 7.00 -14.41 5.12
N CYS A 179 7.18 -14.35 3.80
CA CYS A 179 8.42 -14.76 3.11
C CYS A 179 9.25 -13.58 2.57
N LEU A 180 8.91 -12.34 2.91
CA LEU A 180 9.66 -11.18 2.42
C LEU A 180 11.09 -11.10 2.96
N GLU A 181 11.39 -11.66 4.13
CA GLU A 181 12.76 -11.78 4.64
C GLU A 181 13.59 -12.74 3.79
N ASP A 182 13.00 -13.85 3.35
CA ASP A 182 13.66 -14.81 2.46
C ASP A 182 13.91 -14.19 1.09
N LEU A 183 12.92 -13.45 0.57
CA LEU A 183 13.06 -12.68 -0.67
C LEU A 183 14.19 -11.65 -0.56
N CYS A 184 14.26 -10.90 0.55
CA CYS A 184 15.32 -9.94 0.84
C CYS A 184 16.68 -10.63 0.81
N SER A 185 16.83 -11.75 1.51
CA SER A 185 18.07 -12.53 1.57
C SER A 185 18.50 -13.01 0.19
N TRP A 186 17.56 -13.49 -0.63
CA TRP A 186 17.82 -13.92 -2.00
C TRP A 186 18.28 -12.74 -2.89
N VAL A 187 17.62 -11.56 -2.77
CA VAL A 187 18.02 -10.35 -3.52
C VAL A 187 19.41 -9.90 -3.14
N ILE A 188 19.76 -9.86 -1.84
CA ILE A 188 21.09 -9.47 -1.35
C ILE A 188 22.17 -10.45 -1.86
N ALA A 189 21.90 -11.76 -1.85
CA ALA A 189 22.83 -12.76 -2.36
C ALA A 189 23.12 -12.59 -3.86
N LYS A 190 22.10 -12.19 -4.65
CA LYS A 190 22.21 -12.01 -6.08
C LYS A 190 22.75 -10.63 -6.48
N TRP A 191 22.34 -9.58 -5.78
CA TRP A 191 22.73 -8.18 -5.99
C TRP A 191 23.06 -7.54 -4.65
N PRO A 192 24.31 -7.59 -4.17
CA PRO A 192 24.67 -7.17 -2.82
C PRO A 192 24.24 -5.76 -2.42
N SER A 193 24.14 -4.82 -3.38
CA SER A 193 23.64 -3.46 -3.17
C SER A 193 22.20 -3.25 -3.66
N GLY A 194 21.52 -4.32 -4.07
CA GLY A 194 20.20 -4.24 -4.72
C GLY A 194 19.01 -4.11 -3.78
N PHE A 195 19.22 -4.14 -2.47
CA PHE A 195 18.16 -4.08 -1.46
C PHE A 195 18.25 -2.82 -0.60
N THR A 196 17.09 -2.27 -0.24
CA THR A 196 16.95 -1.23 0.77
C THR A 196 15.61 -1.34 1.50
N THR A 197 15.49 -0.65 2.63
CA THR A 197 14.22 -0.46 3.33
C THR A 197 13.73 0.97 3.18
N PHE A 198 12.43 1.14 3.03
CA PHE A 198 11.84 2.46 3.15
C PHE A 198 11.93 2.98 4.59
N PRO A 199 12.04 4.29 4.78
CA PRO A 199 11.98 4.88 6.11
C PRO A 199 10.59 4.71 6.74
N LYS A 200 10.51 4.80 8.07
CA LYS A 200 9.26 4.59 8.83
C LYS A 200 8.09 5.53 8.46
N GLN A 201 8.37 6.60 7.74
CA GLN A 201 7.39 7.58 7.26
C GLN A 201 6.65 7.11 6.00
N VAL A 202 7.14 6.07 5.33
CA VAL A 202 6.47 5.40 4.22
C VAL A 202 5.64 4.24 4.77
N ASN A 203 4.41 4.11 4.29
CA ASN A 203 3.52 3.01 4.70
C ASN A 203 3.29 2.96 6.22
N TYR A 204 2.99 4.13 6.84
CA TYR A 204 2.75 4.20 8.27
C TYR A 204 1.38 3.59 8.60
N GLY A 205 1.37 2.34 9.04
CA GLY A 205 0.15 1.57 9.27
C GLY A 205 -0.48 1.81 10.66
N TRP A 206 -1.81 1.73 10.71
CA TRP A 206 -2.62 1.83 11.93
C TRP A 206 -2.20 0.83 13.02
N TRP A 207 -1.72 -0.37 12.63
CA TRP A 207 -1.28 -1.42 13.55
C TRP A 207 -0.11 -1.00 14.44
N ARG A 208 0.71 -0.03 14.03
CA ARG A 208 1.86 0.44 14.83
C ARG A 208 1.45 0.99 16.18
N LEU A 209 0.23 1.53 16.32
CA LEU A 209 -0.28 2.04 17.58
C LEU A 209 -0.66 0.92 18.58
N TRP A 210 -0.89 -0.30 18.10
CA TRP A 210 -1.36 -1.41 18.96
C TRP A 210 -0.41 -2.61 18.98
N GLN A 211 0.31 -2.83 17.90
CA GLN A 211 1.28 -3.93 17.76
C GLN A 211 2.73 -3.44 17.70
N GLY A 212 2.97 -2.12 17.72
CA GLY A 212 4.29 -1.52 17.70
C GLY A 212 5.07 -1.75 19.00
N ASN A 213 6.39 -1.53 18.95
CA ASN A 213 7.29 -1.62 20.10
C ASN A 213 7.13 -0.44 21.07
N LEU A 214 6.58 0.67 20.61
CA LEU A 214 6.32 1.86 21.42
C LEU A 214 4.83 1.92 21.80
N THR A 215 4.55 2.51 22.95
CA THR A 215 3.16 2.82 23.35
C THR A 215 2.53 3.82 22.37
N PRO A 216 1.19 3.86 22.25
CA PRO A 216 0.51 4.84 21.40
C PRO A 216 0.93 6.29 21.68
N ASP A 217 1.09 6.67 22.95
CA ASP A 217 1.48 8.02 23.35
C ASP A 217 2.91 8.38 22.87
N LEU A 218 3.85 7.44 23.00
CA LEU A 218 5.22 7.63 22.50
C LEU A 218 5.26 7.73 20.99
N LEU A 219 4.49 6.90 20.27
CA LEU A 219 4.39 7.00 18.81
C LEU A 219 3.77 8.32 18.38
N GLN A 220 2.71 8.75 19.05
CA GLN A 220 2.06 10.04 18.78
C GLN A 220 2.98 11.22 19.11
N ALA A 221 3.83 11.09 20.14
CA ALA A 221 4.82 12.09 20.50
C ALA A 221 5.91 12.30 19.42
N GLU A 222 6.11 11.36 18.49
CA GLU A 222 7.00 11.52 17.34
C GLU A 222 6.39 12.42 16.24
N TRP A 223 5.08 12.62 16.25
CA TRP A 223 4.39 13.40 15.22
C TRP A 223 4.45 14.89 15.53
N ARG A 224 4.75 15.67 14.50
CA ARG A 224 4.82 17.14 14.59
C ARG A 224 4.21 17.76 13.34
N ILE A 225 3.80 19.00 13.47
CA ILE A 225 3.52 19.87 12.34
C ILE A 225 4.87 20.43 11.87
N GLY A 226 5.24 20.12 10.63
CA GLY A 226 6.49 20.56 10.01
C GLY A 226 6.24 20.84 8.54
N ARG A 227 6.45 22.08 8.11
CA ARG A 227 6.24 22.47 6.71
C ARG A 227 7.43 22.02 5.87
N LYS A 228 7.19 21.11 4.92
CA LYS A 228 8.10 20.79 3.84
C LYS A 228 7.32 20.86 2.53
N GLU A 229 7.87 21.58 1.55
CA GLU A 229 7.23 21.70 0.25
C GLU A 229 6.99 20.33 -0.40
N GLY A 230 5.85 20.17 -1.06
CA GLY A 230 5.48 18.90 -1.69
C GLY A 230 4.82 17.87 -0.76
N PHE A 231 4.72 18.10 0.56
CA PHE A 231 4.13 17.21 1.54
C PHE A 231 2.93 17.83 2.27
N CYS A 232 2.18 16.99 2.99
CA CYS A 232 0.97 17.42 3.71
C CYS A 232 1.26 18.41 4.87
N GLY A 233 2.49 18.43 5.39
CA GLY A 233 2.88 19.23 6.54
C GLY A 233 2.92 18.49 7.86
N LEU A 234 2.80 17.16 7.85
CA LEU A 234 3.07 16.30 9.00
C LEU A 234 4.46 15.68 8.90
N THR A 235 5.14 15.60 10.05
CA THR A 235 6.40 14.88 10.18
C THR A 235 6.29 13.81 11.25
N VAL A 236 7.07 12.74 11.10
CA VAL A 236 7.23 11.67 12.09
C VAL A 236 8.72 11.53 12.35
N ALA A 237 9.15 11.68 13.61
CA ALA A 237 10.56 11.70 14.01
C ALA A 237 11.40 12.70 13.18
N GLY A 238 10.85 13.87 12.91
CA GLY A 238 11.52 14.98 12.20
C GLY A 238 11.45 14.90 10.67
N GLU A 239 11.05 13.76 10.08
CA GLU A 239 10.98 13.58 8.64
C GLU A 239 9.52 13.61 8.12
N PRO A 240 9.27 14.10 6.90
CA PRO A 240 7.93 14.18 6.33
C PRO A 240 7.23 12.83 6.26
N LEU A 241 6.01 12.77 6.76
CA LEU A 241 5.14 11.62 6.60
C LEU A 241 4.72 11.51 5.12
N GLN A 242 5.04 10.39 4.47
CA GLN A 242 4.84 10.21 3.03
C GLN A 242 3.56 9.45 2.70
N SER A 243 3.21 8.44 3.50
CA SER A 243 1.96 7.70 3.31
C SER A 243 1.51 7.01 4.60
N ILE A 244 0.22 6.82 4.71
CA ILE A 244 -0.43 6.04 5.75
C ILE A 244 -1.18 4.88 5.14
N HIS A 245 -1.28 3.78 5.88
CA HIS A 245 -1.97 2.56 5.47
C HIS A 245 -3.11 2.30 6.45
N THR A 246 -4.33 2.52 6.01
CA THR A 246 -5.52 2.40 6.85
C THR A 246 -6.79 2.35 6.01
N HIS A 247 -7.76 1.56 6.45
CA HIS A 247 -9.10 1.55 5.88
C HIS A 247 -9.90 2.78 6.38
N TRP A 248 -9.89 3.85 5.61
CA TRP A 248 -10.56 5.10 5.99
C TRP A 248 -12.06 4.94 6.19
N SER A 249 -12.68 4.05 5.44
CA SER A 249 -14.12 3.77 5.52
C SER A 249 -14.48 2.76 6.59
N ASP A 250 -13.52 2.06 7.20
CA ASP A 250 -13.80 1.10 8.26
C ASP A 250 -14.02 1.80 9.60
N GLN A 251 -15.25 1.73 10.07
CA GLN A 251 -15.66 2.25 11.38
C GLN A 251 -15.96 1.14 12.38
N LYS A 252 -15.85 -0.13 11.97
CA LYS A 252 -16.20 -1.29 12.81
C LYS A 252 -15.02 -1.72 13.68
N ASP A 253 -13.79 -1.65 13.16
CA ASP A 253 -12.59 -1.91 13.97
C ASP A 253 -12.27 -0.67 14.82
N PRO A 254 -12.38 -0.74 16.15
CA PRO A 254 -12.12 0.40 17.04
C PRO A 254 -10.69 0.94 16.92
N SER A 255 -9.72 0.09 16.56
CA SER A 255 -8.33 0.48 16.44
C SER A 255 -8.09 1.29 15.16
N VAL A 256 -8.63 0.81 14.05
CA VAL A 256 -8.61 1.53 12.76
C VAL A 256 -9.34 2.86 12.89
N TYR A 257 -10.54 2.85 13.47
CA TYR A 257 -11.33 4.06 13.68
C TYR A 257 -10.59 5.13 14.51
N ARG A 258 -10.00 4.74 15.65
CA ARG A 258 -9.22 5.67 16.51
C ARG A 258 -8.00 6.23 15.79
N PHE A 259 -7.29 5.40 15.02
CA PHE A 259 -6.17 5.85 14.20
C PHE A 259 -6.62 6.88 13.17
N ASN A 260 -7.71 6.60 12.44
CA ASN A 260 -8.26 7.49 11.43
C ASN A 260 -8.69 8.84 12.03
N GLN A 261 -9.41 8.83 13.16
CA GLN A 261 -9.82 10.05 13.86
C GLN A 261 -8.62 10.89 14.29
N TRP A 262 -7.59 10.24 14.81
CA TRP A 262 -6.38 10.94 15.24
C TRP A 262 -5.65 11.59 14.06
N ILE A 263 -5.41 10.85 12.97
CA ILE A 263 -4.78 11.38 11.73
C ILE A 263 -5.60 12.54 11.17
N PHE A 264 -6.90 12.36 11.05
CA PHE A 264 -7.79 13.39 10.54
C PHE A 264 -7.74 14.67 11.38
N GLY A 265 -7.70 14.53 12.71
CA GLY A 265 -7.49 15.64 13.62
C GLY A 265 -6.15 16.37 13.43
N GLN A 266 -5.07 15.64 13.10
CA GLN A 266 -3.79 16.28 12.76
C GLN A 266 -3.85 17.01 11.42
N LEU A 267 -4.45 16.41 10.40
CA LEU A 267 -4.60 17.03 9.07
C LEU A 267 -5.45 18.32 9.14
N LYS A 268 -6.50 18.36 9.97
CA LYS A 268 -7.32 19.56 10.19
C LYS A 268 -6.52 20.77 10.68
N LYS A 269 -5.46 20.57 11.44
CA LYS A 269 -4.57 21.66 11.89
C LYS A 269 -3.76 22.26 10.74
N LEU A 270 -3.75 21.60 9.57
CA LEU A 270 -2.97 21.96 8.38
C LEU A 270 -3.84 22.45 7.20
N VAL A 271 -5.07 22.86 7.46
CA VAL A 271 -6.03 23.33 6.45
C VAL A 271 -5.50 24.53 5.63
N SER A 272 -4.53 25.26 6.14
CA SER A 272 -3.84 26.34 5.41
C SER A 272 -2.94 25.84 4.28
N VAL A 273 -2.55 24.57 4.27
CA VAL A 273 -1.78 23.94 3.20
C VAL A 273 -2.74 23.51 2.09
N LYS A 274 -2.64 24.13 0.91
CA LYS A 274 -3.60 23.95 -0.21
C LYS A 274 -3.89 22.48 -0.53
N LYS A 275 -2.85 21.64 -0.67
CA LYS A 275 -3.01 20.22 -0.99
C LYS A 275 -3.64 19.44 0.17
N THR A 276 -3.30 19.75 1.41
CA THR A 276 -3.91 19.14 2.59
C THR A 276 -5.38 19.52 2.72
N LYS A 277 -5.74 20.77 2.40
CA LYS A 277 -7.14 21.18 2.32
C LYS A 277 -7.92 20.38 1.27
N ALA A 278 -7.32 20.14 0.10
CA ALA A 278 -7.95 19.31 -0.94
C ALA A 278 -8.14 17.86 -0.49
N LEU A 279 -7.15 17.27 0.20
CA LEU A 279 -7.26 15.94 0.79
C LEU A 279 -8.37 15.87 1.84
N LEU A 280 -8.44 16.83 2.77
CA LEU A 280 -9.50 16.91 3.76
C LEU A 280 -10.88 17.00 3.11
N SER A 281 -11.03 17.87 2.11
CA SER A 281 -12.28 17.98 1.36
C SER A 281 -12.68 16.67 0.68
N PHE A 282 -11.70 15.94 0.12
CA PHE A 282 -11.96 14.63 -0.46
C PHE A 282 -12.43 13.61 0.57
N LEU A 283 -11.74 13.52 1.72
CA LEU A 283 -12.10 12.61 2.81
C LEU A 283 -13.50 12.90 3.36
N GLU A 284 -13.85 14.17 3.53
CA GLU A 284 -15.15 14.59 4.09
C GLU A 284 -16.32 14.38 3.11
N HIS A 285 -16.14 14.71 1.84
CA HIS A 285 -17.25 14.81 0.88
C HIS A 285 -17.32 13.64 -0.10
N GLN A 286 -16.19 13.12 -0.54
CA GLN A 286 -16.14 12.09 -1.58
C GLN A 286 -15.88 10.69 -1.03
N HIS A 287 -15.07 10.57 0.03
CA HIS A 287 -14.75 9.29 0.66
C HIS A 287 -15.73 8.90 1.78
N ARG A 288 -16.72 9.75 2.08
CA ARG A 288 -17.71 9.56 3.15
C ARG A 288 -17.10 9.34 4.55
N PHE A 289 -15.85 9.69 4.73
CA PHE A 289 -15.23 9.71 6.04
C PHE A 289 -15.97 10.76 6.90
N LEU A 290 -16.54 10.41 8.02
CA LEU A 290 -17.33 11.27 8.91
C LEU A 290 -18.81 11.53 8.53
N LYS A 291 -19.47 10.71 7.76
CA LYS A 291 -20.95 10.81 7.65
C LYS A 291 -21.70 10.23 8.85
N ILE A 292 -21.01 10.02 10.00
CA ILE A 292 -21.64 9.60 11.25
C ILE A 292 -21.16 10.54 12.36
N ALA A 293 -21.94 11.55 12.64
CA ALA A 293 -22.05 12.19 13.92
C ALA A 293 -23.49 12.00 14.40
#